data_0f1e7dd07f0f4fcd20934086ec846386
#
_entry.id   0f1e7dd07f0f4fcd20934086ec846386
#
_cell.length_a   1.000
_cell.length_b   1.000
_cell.length_c   1.000
_cell.angle_alpha   90.00
_cell.angle_beta   90.00
_cell.angle_gamma   90.00
#
_symmetry.space_group_name_H-M   'P 1'
#
loop_
_entity.id
_entity.type
_entity.pdbx_description
1 polymer ?
#
loop_
_entity_poly.entity_id
_entity_poly.type
_entity_poly.pdbx_seq_one_letter_code
_entity_poly.pdbx_strand_id
1 'polypeptide(L)'
;MNPELVLVISDMFVPQRAPDIPEQFKTILIPNKIQHVLSLGNIGSRESYDWLKSLSNDFHCVKGDFDEQDMPEKKVVQIGEFKIGMIHGHQVIPWGDDEALGNVQRELGCDILLSGHTHNINIKANNGKFYINPGSISGAFSHVSADPTPSFVLMVLQGEEAIVYLYVLNDKKQHFEVSKMEFSKNSGEFKKVEDDEEEKEENDEEDKKEEENNNNNDNNNTITKKEEDNPTTNPEGESA
;
A
#
# COMPACT_ATOMS: atom_id res chain seq x y z
N MET A 1 5.06 23.82 9.89
CA MET A 1 3.98 22.93 10.39
C MET A 1 4.52 21.53 10.44
N ASN A 2 4.10 20.72 11.41
CA ASN A 2 4.47 19.31 11.42
C ASN A 2 3.72 18.60 10.27
N PRO A 3 4.32 17.58 9.65
CA PRO A 3 3.63 16.78 8.66
C PRO A 3 2.50 15.96 9.31
N GLU A 4 1.37 15.86 8.65
CA GLU A 4 0.21 15.06 9.08
C GLU A 4 0.14 13.78 8.22
N LEU A 5 0.20 12.61 8.86
CA LEU A 5 0.08 11.32 8.18
C LEU A 5 -1.37 10.86 8.16
N VAL A 6 -1.91 10.67 6.96
CA VAL A 6 -3.31 10.34 6.70
C VAL A 6 -3.39 8.98 6.00
N LEU A 7 -4.09 8.02 6.59
CA LEU A 7 -4.44 6.76 5.95
C LEU A 7 -5.77 6.91 5.20
N VAL A 8 -5.80 6.51 3.94
CA VAL A 8 -7.02 6.44 3.11
C VAL A 8 -7.26 5.02 2.68
N ILE A 9 -8.42 4.50 3.03
CA ILE A 9 -8.85 3.12 2.70
C ILE A 9 -10.27 3.10 2.14
N SER A 10 -10.57 2.07 1.36
CA SER A 10 -11.91 1.80 0.85
C SER A 10 -12.19 0.31 0.71
N ASP A 11 -13.47 -0.02 0.70
CA ASP A 11 -13.99 -1.28 0.19
C ASP A 11 -13.32 -2.52 0.82
N MET A 12 -13.38 -2.58 2.16
CA MET A 12 -12.79 -3.68 2.92
C MET A 12 -13.58 -4.98 2.78
N PHE A 13 -14.92 -4.92 2.95
CA PHE A 13 -15.85 -6.05 2.84
C PHE A 13 -15.42 -7.31 3.64
N VAL A 14 -14.84 -7.13 4.79
CA VAL A 14 -14.42 -8.24 5.66
C VAL A 14 -15.55 -8.55 6.66
N PRO A 15 -16.06 -9.77 6.72
CA PRO A 15 -15.64 -10.98 5.99
C PRO A 15 -16.44 -11.29 4.71
N GLN A 16 -17.34 -10.41 4.20
CA GLN A 16 -18.35 -10.74 3.21
C GLN A 16 -17.79 -11.10 1.83
N ARG A 17 -16.73 -10.40 1.38
CA ARG A 17 -16.11 -10.61 0.05
C ARG A 17 -14.62 -10.92 0.12
N ALA A 18 -14.01 -10.69 1.27
CA ALA A 18 -12.63 -11.05 1.55
C ALA A 18 -12.54 -11.61 2.98
N PRO A 19 -11.72 -12.64 3.22
CA PRO A 19 -11.60 -13.25 4.56
C PRO A 19 -10.97 -12.30 5.56
N ASP A 20 -10.00 -11.50 5.14
CA ASP A 20 -9.29 -10.53 5.98
C ASP A 20 -8.50 -9.54 5.09
N ILE A 21 -7.86 -8.56 5.72
CA ILE A 21 -6.87 -7.68 5.10
C ILE A 21 -5.53 -8.46 5.00
N PRO A 22 -4.74 -8.27 3.92
CA PRO A 22 -3.42 -8.88 3.82
C PRO A 22 -2.54 -8.61 5.05
N GLU A 23 -1.90 -9.66 5.57
CA GLU A 23 -1.03 -9.55 6.76
C GLU A 23 0.11 -8.56 6.55
N GLN A 24 0.64 -8.46 5.32
CA GLN A 24 1.67 -7.50 4.95
C GLN A 24 1.22 -6.06 5.23
N PHE A 25 -0.06 -5.74 4.97
CA PHE A 25 -0.61 -4.42 5.25
C PHE A 25 -0.78 -4.17 6.76
N LYS A 26 -1.21 -5.17 7.52
CA LYS A 26 -1.34 -5.07 8.97
C LYS A 26 -0.01 -4.77 9.66
N THR A 27 1.12 -5.25 9.13
CA THR A 27 2.45 -4.95 9.68
C THR A 27 2.85 -3.48 9.57
N ILE A 28 2.29 -2.75 8.62
CA ILE A 28 2.55 -1.31 8.38
C ILE A 28 1.55 -0.45 9.15
N LEU A 29 0.28 -0.88 9.18
CA LEU A 29 -0.83 -0.15 9.79
C LEU A 29 -0.84 -0.34 11.31
N ILE A 30 0.10 0.34 11.97
CA ILE A 30 0.32 0.21 13.43
C ILE A 30 -0.38 1.38 14.15
N PRO A 31 -1.12 1.10 15.25
CA PRO A 31 -1.75 2.13 16.08
C PRO A 31 -0.78 3.22 16.54
N ASN A 32 -1.28 4.45 16.66
CA ASN A 32 -0.56 5.64 17.12
C ASN A 32 0.59 6.15 16.23
N LYS A 33 0.78 5.60 15.03
CA LYS A 33 1.69 6.17 14.02
C LYS A 33 0.96 7.04 13.00
N ILE A 34 -0.30 6.78 12.79
CA ILE A 34 -1.18 7.45 11.82
C ILE A 34 -1.99 8.50 12.59
N GLN A 35 -1.96 9.76 12.15
CA GLN A 35 -2.72 10.84 12.80
C GLN A 35 -4.20 10.79 12.41
N HIS A 36 -4.51 10.54 11.13
CA HIS A 36 -5.87 10.56 10.61
C HIS A 36 -6.16 9.27 9.83
N VAL A 37 -7.33 8.68 10.04
CA VAL A 37 -7.83 7.54 9.27
C VAL A 37 -9.11 7.94 8.56
N LEU A 38 -9.10 7.88 7.23
CA LEU A 38 -10.22 8.21 6.35
C LEU A 38 -10.71 6.96 5.64
N SER A 39 -11.86 6.44 6.07
CA SER A 39 -12.51 5.28 5.45
C SER A 39 -13.63 5.72 4.53
N LEU A 40 -13.62 5.21 3.31
CA LEU A 40 -14.63 5.53 2.28
C LEU A 40 -15.83 4.58 2.28
N GLY A 41 -15.99 3.77 3.33
CA GLY A 41 -17.15 2.89 3.51
C GLY A 41 -16.91 1.45 3.07
N ASN A 42 -17.99 0.64 3.12
CA ASN A 42 -17.99 -0.79 2.86
C ASN A 42 -16.97 -1.55 3.74
N ILE A 43 -17.01 -1.27 5.03
CA ILE A 43 -16.08 -1.85 6.02
C ILE A 43 -16.37 -3.34 6.23
N GLY A 44 -17.66 -3.70 6.37
CA GLY A 44 -18.13 -5.07 6.49
C GLY A 44 -18.54 -5.44 7.91
N SER A 45 -17.62 -5.63 8.86
CA SER A 45 -17.94 -6.07 10.21
C SER A 45 -17.70 -5.01 11.29
N ARG A 46 -18.26 -5.24 12.46
CA ARG A 46 -18.02 -4.39 13.64
C ARG A 46 -16.55 -4.49 14.10
N GLU A 47 -15.96 -5.68 14.05
CA GLU A 47 -14.57 -5.90 14.40
C GLU A 47 -13.64 -5.10 13.47
N SER A 48 -13.91 -5.11 12.16
CA SER A 48 -13.16 -4.33 11.17
C SER A 48 -13.27 -2.82 11.45
N TYR A 49 -14.46 -2.34 11.80
CA TYR A 49 -14.67 -0.96 12.17
C TYR A 49 -13.89 -0.58 13.44
N ASP A 50 -13.96 -1.40 14.48
CA ASP A 50 -13.28 -1.14 15.75
C ASP A 50 -11.74 -1.23 15.58
N TRP A 51 -11.24 -2.12 14.70
CA TRP A 51 -9.84 -2.16 14.33
C TRP A 51 -9.39 -0.86 13.65
N LEU A 52 -10.10 -0.37 12.65
CA LEU A 52 -9.79 0.90 11.99
C LEU A 52 -9.76 2.07 12.97
N LYS A 53 -10.74 2.12 13.84
CA LYS A 53 -10.83 3.14 14.89
C LYS A 53 -9.70 3.06 15.90
N SER A 54 -9.09 1.88 16.09
CA SER A 54 -7.94 1.71 16.97
C SER A 54 -6.62 2.24 16.40
N LEU A 55 -6.54 2.45 15.07
CA LEU A 55 -5.33 2.95 14.41
C LEU A 55 -5.07 4.42 14.73
N SER A 56 -6.13 5.22 14.89
CA SER A 56 -6.04 6.65 15.23
C SER A 56 -7.24 7.12 16.03
N ASN A 57 -7.01 8.11 16.90
CA ASN A 57 -8.08 8.81 17.60
C ASN A 57 -8.91 9.71 16.67
N ASP A 58 -8.36 10.12 15.53
CA ASP A 58 -9.06 10.91 14.50
C ASP A 58 -9.46 10.02 13.33
N PHE A 59 -10.58 9.32 13.52
CA PHE A 59 -11.18 8.42 12.56
C PHE A 59 -12.40 9.05 11.91
N HIS A 60 -12.42 9.11 10.59
CA HIS A 60 -13.53 9.57 9.78
C HIS A 60 -13.99 8.48 8.81
N CYS A 61 -15.29 8.33 8.69
CA CYS A 61 -15.89 7.38 7.77
C CYS A 61 -17.07 8.00 7.04
N VAL A 62 -17.30 7.59 5.78
CA VAL A 62 -18.53 7.82 5.02
C VAL A 62 -19.20 6.49 4.73
N LYS A 63 -20.52 6.53 4.43
CA LYS A 63 -21.34 5.35 4.22
C LYS A 63 -21.11 4.74 2.84
N GLY A 64 -20.75 3.47 2.79
CA GLY A 64 -20.82 2.65 1.58
C GLY A 64 -22.23 2.13 1.32
N ASP A 65 -22.45 1.59 0.12
CA ASP A 65 -23.75 1.05 -0.31
C ASP A 65 -24.14 -0.25 0.42
N PHE A 66 -23.18 -0.93 1.08
CA PHE A 66 -23.39 -2.13 1.89
C PHE A 66 -23.32 -1.89 3.41
N ASP A 67 -22.99 -0.66 3.85
CA ASP A 67 -22.95 -0.36 5.27
C ASP A 67 -24.35 -0.12 5.83
N GLU A 68 -24.72 -0.87 6.86
CA GLU A 68 -26.00 -0.71 7.58
C GLU A 68 -25.97 0.38 8.63
N GLN A 69 -24.75 0.81 9.03
CA GLN A 69 -24.56 1.79 10.11
C GLN A 69 -24.95 3.20 9.64
N ASP A 70 -25.41 4.01 10.59
CA ASP A 70 -25.73 5.42 10.35
C ASP A 70 -24.46 6.25 10.26
N MET A 71 -23.98 6.43 9.04
CA MET A 71 -22.80 7.22 8.70
C MET A 71 -23.15 8.26 7.62
N PRO A 72 -22.45 9.39 7.54
CA PRO A 72 -22.71 10.40 6.53
C PRO A 72 -22.42 9.88 5.11
N GLU A 73 -23.25 10.23 4.14
CA GLU A 73 -23.05 9.93 2.72
C GLU A 73 -21.84 10.69 2.12
N LYS A 74 -21.63 11.90 2.60
CA LYS A 74 -20.54 12.80 2.20
C LYS A 74 -19.97 13.48 3.43
N LYS A 75 -18.68 13.71 3.46
CA LYS A 75 -18.01 14.41 4.56
C LYS A 75 -16.88 15.29 4.02
N VAL A 76 -16.66 16.44 4.65
CA VAL A 76 -15.48 17.26 4.41
C VAL A 76 -14.70 17.34 5.72
N VAL A 77 -13.41 17.08 5.66
CA VAL A 77 -12.48 17.13 6.77
C VAL A 77 -11.38 18.15 6.44
N GLN A 78 -11.04 18.99 7.41
CA GLN A 78 -9.91 19.90 7.29
C GLN A 78 -8.70 19.25 7.97
N ILE A 79 -7.63 18.99 7.20
CA ILE A 79 -6.36 18.51 7.72
C ILE A 79 -5.26 19.43 7.22
N GLY A 80 -4.58 20.10 8.15
CA GLY A 80 -3.66 21.19 7.79
C GLY A 80 -4.33 22.23 6.89
N GLU A 81 -3.69 22.54 5.78
CA GLU A 81 -4.21 23.51 4.79
C GLU A 81 -5.17 22.88 3.77
N PHE A 82 -5.38 21.54 3.81
CA PHE A 82 -6.19 20.83 2.82
C PHE A 82 -7.62 20.62 3.30
N LYS A 83 -8.59 20.99 2.48
CA LYS A 83 -9.97 20.53 2.54
C LYS A 83 -10.09 19.19 1.80
N ILE A 84 -10.39 18.11 2.52
CA ILE A 84 -10.53 16.77 1.98
C ILE A 84 -12.00 16.38 1.95
N GLY A 85 -12.55 16.22 0.75
CA GLY A 85 -13.89 15.68 0.53
C GLY A 85 -13.86 14.16 0.50
N MET A 86 -14.82 13.54 1.14
CA MET A 86 -14.99 12.08 1.20
C MET A 86 -16.37 11.70 0.71
N ILE A 87 -16.43 10.76 -0.23
CA ILE A 87 -17.64 10.05 -0.65
C ILE A 87 -17.32 8.57 -0.86
N HIS A 88 -18.31 7.69 -0.76
CA HIS A 88 -18.06 6.32 -1.15
C HIS A 88 -17.89 6.19 -2.67
N GLY A 89 -18.75 6.77 -3.47
CA GLY A 89 -18.66 6.77 -4.94
C GLY A 89 -19.82 6.08 -5.65
N HIS A 90 -20.62 5.24 -4.98
CA HIS A 90 -21.82 4.62 -5.57
C HIS A 90 -22.87 5.65 -6.02
N GLN A 91 -22.86 6.83 -5.40
CA GLN A 91 -23.78 7.94 -5.70
C GLN A 91 -23.45 8.62 -7.04
N VAL A 92 -22.25 8.41 -7.58
CA VAL A 92 -21.72 9.07 -8.78
C VAL A 92 -21.94 8.16 -9.99
N ILE A 93 -22.76 8.56 -10.93
CA ILE A 93 -23.10 7.77 -12.13
C ILE A 93 -22.74 8.58 -13.38
N PRO A 94 -21.94 8.00 -14.30
CA PRO A 94 -21.28 6.69 -14.26
C PRO A 94 -20.23 6.59 -13.14
N TRP A 95 -20.01 5.35 -12.62
CA TRP A 95 -19.07 5.14 -11.52
C TRP A 95 -17.63 5.47 -11.95
N GLY A 96 -16.96 6.31 -11.17
CA GLY A 96 -15.59 6.74 -11.44
C GLY A 96 -15.45 7.76 -12.59
N ASP A 97 -16.56 8.30 -13.11
CA ASP A 97 -16.55 9.29 -14.16
C ASP A 97 -15.94 10.61 -13.67
N ASP A 98 -15.02 11.14 -14.46
CA ASP A 98 -14.21 12.32 -14.08
C ASP A 98 -15.01 13.60 -13.97
N GLU A 99 -15.99 13.81 -14.87
CA GLU A 99 -16.82 14.99 -14.88
C GLU A 99 -17.79 14.98 -13.70
N ALA A 100 -18.40 13.81 -13.45
CA ALA A 100 -19.31 13.60 -12.34
C ALA A 100 -18.58 13.75 -10.98
N LEU A 101 -17.37 13.21 -10.81
CA LEU A 101 -16.53 13.44 -9.64
C LEU A 101 -16.13 14.90 -9.50
N GLY A 102 -15.83 15.60 -10.62
CA GLY A 102 -15.55 17.02 -10.63
C GLY A 102 -16.75 17.87 -10.16
N ASN A 103 -18.00 17.46 -10.44
CA ASN A 103 -19.20 18.10 -9.91
C ASN A 103 -19.30 17.97 -8.38
N VAL A 104 -19.03 16.76 -7.85
CA VAL A 104 -19.01 16.51 -6.40
C VAL A 104 -17.89 17.30 -5.72
N GLN A 105 -16.71 17.35 -6.32
CA GLN A 105 -15.59 18.15 -5.79
C GLN A 105 -15.95 19.62 -5.66
N ARG A 106 -16.63 20.21 -6.69
CA ARG A 106 -17.11 21.59 -6.65
C ARG A 106 -18.20 21.80 -5.60
N GLU A 107 -19.14 20.86 -5.50
CA GLU A 107 -20.21 20.88 -4.47
C GLU A 107 -19.61 20.92 -3.06
N LEU A 108 -18.61 20.07 -2.78
CA LEU A 108 -17.96 19.98 -1.47
C LEU A 108 -16.93 21.11 -1.24
N GLY A 109 -16.50 21.80 -2.29
CA GLY A 109 -15.49 22.85 -2.23
C GLY A 109 -14.16 22.36 -1.68
N CYS A 110 -13.77 21.09 -1.98
CA CYS A 110 -12.58 20.46 -1.46
C CYS A 110 -11.38 20.59 -2.39
N ASP A 111 -10.18 20.46 -1.86
CA ASP A 111 -8.92 20.45 -2.59
C ASP A 111 -8.57 19.04 -3.07
N ILE A 112 -8.83 18.04 -2.22
CA ILE A 112 -8.66 16.62 -2.48
C ILE A 112 -10.03 15.96 -2.37
N LEU A 113 -10.46 15.22 -3.39
CA LEU A 113 -11.65 14.37 -3.35
C LEU A 113 -11.23 12.90 -3.25
N LEU A 114 -11.69 12.23 -2.19
CA LEU A 114 -11.53 10.80 -1.99
C LEU A 114 -12.82 10.07 -2.38
N SER A 115 -12.69 9.02 -3.20
CA SER A 115 -13.80 8.18 -3.63
C SER A 115 -13.38 6.72 -3.70
N GLY A 116 -14.30 5.79 -3.51
CA GLY A 116 -14.12 4.33 -3.57
C GLY A 116 -15.06 3.67 -4.56
N HIS A 117 -15.73 2.57 -4.13
CA HIS A 117 -16.77 1.82 -4.81
C HIS A 117 -16.33 1.01 -6.04
N THR A 118 -15.47 1.55 -6.89
CA THR A 118 -15.03 0.87 -8.11
C THR A 118 -14.01 -0.23 -7.87
N HIS A 119 -13.35 -0.25 -6.70
CA HIS A 119 -12.23 -1.10 -6.34
C HIS A 119 -11.03 -0.97 -7.29
N ASN A 120 -11.01 0.06 -8.13
CA ASN A 120 -9.92 0.37 -9.04
C ASN A 120 -9.14 1.58 -8.53
N ILE A 121 -7.82 1.41 -8.46
CA ILE A 121 -6.92 2.50 -8.10
C ILE A 121 -7.01 3.60 -9.15
N ASN A 122 -7.27 4.84 -8.71
CA ASN A 122 -7.26 6.02 -9.59
C ASN A 122 -6.76 7.23 -8.82
N ILE A 123 -5.56 7.70 -9.15
CA ILE A 123 -4.92 8.86 -8.53
C ILE A 123 -4.53 9.83 -9.62
N LYS A 124 -5.10 11.03 -9.59
CA LYS A 124 -4.92 12.04 -10.64
C LYS A 124 -5.16 13.45 -10.14
N ALA A 125 -4.64 14.41 -10.87
CA ALA A 125 -5.02 15.82 -10.75
C ALA A 125 -5.82 16.27 -11.97
N ASN A 126 -6.80 17.11 -11.75
CA ASN A 126 -7.59 17.75 -12.80
C ASN A 126 -8.03 19.15 -12.33
N ASN A 127 -7.78 20.18 -13.17
CA ASN A 127 -8.12 21.57 -12.88
C ASN A 127 -7.60 22.08 -11.52
N GLY A 128 -6.36 21.70 -11.14
CA GLY A 128 -5.74 22.10 -9.88
C GLY A 128 -6.39 21.46 -8.64
N LYS A 129 -7.14 20.38 -8.81
CA LYS A 129 -7.74 19.59 -7.74
C LYS A 129 -7.26 18.15 -7.84
N PHE A 130 -7.21 17.48 -6.69
CA PHE A 130 -6.64 16.14 -6.58
C PHE A 130 -7.73 15.11 -6.28
N TYR A 131 -7.70 14.00 -6.98
CA TYR A 131 -8.69 12.92 -6.91
C TYR A 131 -7.98 11.62 -6.57
N ILE A 132 -8.44 10.94 -5.53
CA ILE A 132 -7.83 9.67 -5.07
C ILE A 132 -8.92 8.63 -4.88
N ASN A 133 -8.76 7.52 -5.57
CA ASN A 133 -9.41 6.25 -5.26
C ASN A 133 -8.32 5.26 -4.84
N PRO A 134 -8.30 4.80 -3.58
CA PRO A 134 -7.24 3.92 -3.09
C PRO A 134 -7.38 2.47 -3.56
N GLY A 135 -8.46 2.12 -4.29
CA GLY A 135 -8.82 0.74 -4.58
C GLY A 135 -9.50 0.04 -3.41
N SER A 136 -9.33 -1.26 -3.28
CA SER A 136 -9.83 -2.07 -2.16
C SER A 136 -8.68 -2.53 -1.27
N ILE A 137 -8.73 -2.25 0.04
CA ILE A 137 -7.66 -2.65 0.96
C ILE A 137 -7.54 -4.18 1.13
N SER A 138 -8.63 -4.90 0.96
CA SER A 138 -8.68 -6.36 1.05
C SER A 138 -8.59 -7.08 -0.29
N GLY A 139 -8.66 -6.33 -1.42
CA GLY A 139 -8.82 -6.93 -2.74
C GLY A 139 -10.21 -7.52 -2.98
N ALA A 140 -11.22 -7.05 -2.25
CA ALA A 140 -12.60 -7.52 -2.43
C ALA A 140 -13.10 -7.26 -3.86
N PHE A 141 -13.77 -8.23 -4.47
CA PHE A 141 -14.33 -8.08 -5.81
C PHE A 141 -15.50 -7.07 -5.84
N SER A 142 -15.71 -6.45 -7.00
CA SER A 142 -16.85 -5.59 -7.27
C SER A 142 -17.48 -5.92 -8.65
N HIS A 143 -18.61 -5.30 -8.97
CA HIS A 143 -19.19 -5.42 -10.31
C HIS A 143 -18.32 -4.76 -11.40
N VAL A 144 -17.43 -3.85 -11.02
CA VAL A 144 -16.51 -3.15 -11.94
C VAL A 144 -15.19 -3.90 -12.06
N SER A 145 -14.72 -4.53 -10.97
CA SER A 145 -13.45 -5.26 -10.92
C SER A 145 -13.65 -6.62 -10.29
N ALA A 146 -13.43 -7.68 -11.09
CA ALA A 146 -13.64 -9.06 -10.62
C ALA A 146 -12.49 -9.56 -9.73
N ASP A 147 -11.27 -9.07 -9.94
CA ASP A 147 -10.07 -9.48 -9.23
C ASP A 147 -9.18 -8.24 -8.96
N PRO A 148 -9.60 -7.35 -8.05
CA PRO A 148 -8.83 -6.16 -7.73
C PRO A 148 -7.63 -6.51 -6.85
N THR A 149 -6.49 -5.93 -7.15
CA THR A 149 -5.29 -6.06 -6.32
C THR A 149 -5.47 -5.27 -5.01
N PRO A 150 -5.20 -5.89 -3.84
CA PRO A 150 -5.26 -5.19 -2.56
C PRO A 150 -4.39 -3.94 -2.54
N SER A 151 -4.96 -2.81 -2.09
CA SER A 151 -4.27 -1.52 -2.11
C SER A 151 -4.83 -0.55 -1.08
N PHE A 152 -3.99 0.39 -0.66
CA PHE A 152 -4.36 1.53 0.17
C PHE A 152 -3.42 2.71 -0.08
N VAL A 153 -3.78 3.87 0.45
CA VAL A 153 -2.99 5.10 0.30
C VAL A 153 -2.59 5.64 1.68
N LEU A 154 -1.32 6.03 1.81
CA LEU A 154 -0.85 6.93 2.86
C LEU A 154 -0.54 8.29 2.26
N MET A 155 -1.06 9.37 2.85
CA MET A 155 -0.71 10.74 2.47
C MET A 155 0.07 11.42 3.60
N VAL A 156 1.07 12.19 3.23
CA VAL A 156 1.75 13.14 4.11
C VAL A 156 1.38 14.53 3.66
N LEU A 157 0.69 15.29 4.53
CA LEU A 157 0.27 16.65 4.27
C LEU A 157 1.17 17.61 5.06
N GLN A 158 1.84 18.53 4.36
CA GLN A 158 2.70 19.53 4.98
C GLN A 158 2.56 20.87 4.28
N GLY A 159 1.98 21.86 4.98
CA GLY A 159 1.62 23.13 4.37
C GLY A 159 0.67 22.91 3.19
N GLU A 160 1.03 23.36 2.01
CA GLU A 160 0.25 23.24 0.78
C GLU A 160 0.69 22.08 -0.13
N GLU A 161 1.57 21.21 0.37
CA GLU A 161 2.08 20.04 -0.33
C GLU A 161 1.47 18.75 0.23
N ALA A 162 1.09 17.85 -0.67
CA ALA A 162 0.61 16.51 -0.37
C ALA A 162 1.50 15.49 -1.06
N ILE A 163 2.14 14.61 -0.27
CA ILE A 163 2.88 13.47 -0.78
C ILE A 163 2.01 12.23 -0.58
N VAL A 164 1.79 11.49 -1.64
CA VAL A 164 0.89 10.34 -1.67
C VAL A 164 1.69 9.09 -1.96
N TYR A 165 1.64 8.13 -1.06
CA TYR A 165 2.22 6.81 -1.19
C TYR A 165 1.09 5.80 -1.44
N LEU A 166 1.07 5.22 -2.63
CA LEU A 166 0.17 4.14 -2.99
C LEU A 166 0.85 2.80 -2.72
N TYR A 167 0.26 2.01 -1.83
CA TYR A 167 0.69 0.66 -1.51
C TYR A 167 -0.17 -0.34 -2.27
N VAL A 168 0.45 -1.21 -3.05
CA VAL A 168 -0.21 -2.25 -3.84
C VAL A 168 0.43 -3.60 -3.52
N LEU A 169 -0.38 -4.60 -3.16
CA LEU A 169 0.13 -5.94 -2.86
C LEU A 169 0.58 -6.63 -4.15
N ASN A 170 1.80 -7.15 -4.17
CA ASN A 170 2.28 -8.01 -5.25
C ASN A 170 2.21 -9.47 -4.81
N ASP A 171 1.14 -10.17 -5.22
CA ASP A 171 0.90 -11.56 -4.83
C ASP A 171 2.02 -12.52 -5.26
N LYS A 172 2.67 -12.24 -6.40
CA LYS A 172 3.76 -13.08 -6.91
C LYS A 172 5.02 -12.98 -6.07
N LYS A 173 5.28 -11.81 -5.53
CA LYS A 173 6.48 -11.53 -4.74
C LYS A 173 6.24 -11.59 -3.23
N GLN A 174 4.99 -11.78 -2.78
CA GLN A 174 4.60 -11.81 -1.36
C GLN A 174 4.97 -10.52 -0.58
N HIS A 175 5.14 -9.40 -1.28
CA HIS A 175 5.40 -8.08 -0.70
C HIS A 175 4.55 -7.01 -1.40
N PHE A 176 4.57 -5.79 -0.92
CA PHE A 176 3.88 -4.66 -1.53
C PHE A 176 4.85 -3.80 -2.33
N GLU A 177 4.35 -3.23 -3.41
CA GLU A 177 5.00 -2.18 -4.18
C GLU A 177 4.49 -0.82 -3.70
N VAL A 178 5.37 0.18 -3.65
CA VAL A 178 5.03 1.54 -3.24
C VAL A 178 5.30 2.49 -4.39
N SER A 179 4.30 3.27 -4.76
CA SER A 179 4.47 4.36 -5.74
C SER A 179 4.29 5.69 -5.05
N LYS A 180 5.19 6.63 -5.32
CA LYS A 180 5.16 7.99 -4.76
C LYS A 180 4.62 9.00 -5.77
N MET A 181 3.74 9.88 -5.31
CA MET A 181 3.20 10.99 -6.08
C MET A 181 3.19 12.26 -5.24
N GLU A 182 3.37 13.40 -5.87
CA GLU A 182 3.40 14.71 -5.22
C GLU A 182 2.36 15.62 -5.84
N PHE A 183 1.62 16.34 -5.01
CA PHE A 183 0.64 17.34 -5.41
C PHE A 183 0.85 18.63 -4.63
N SER A 184 0.90 19.76 -5.36
CA SER A 184 0.96 21.09 -4.78
C SER A 184 -0.39 21.81 -4.96
N LYS A 185 -0.99 22.24 -3.85
CA LYS A 185 -2.27 22.94 -3.84
C LYS A 185 -2.19 24.30 -4.55
N ASN A 186 -1.09 25.03 -4.38
CA ASN A 186 -0.88 26.36 -4.93
C ASN A 186 -0.72 26.35 -6.45
N SER A 187 0.15 25.49 -6.96
CA SER A 187 0.41 25.41 -8.39
C SER A 187 -0.58 24.51 -9.13
N GLY A 188 -1.25 23.62 -8.42
CA GLY A 188 -2.05 22.54 -9.01
C GLY A 188 -1.20 21.48 -9.72
N GLU A 189 0.13 21.51 -9.54
CA GLU A 189 1.05 20.55 -10.12
C GLU A 189 0.89 19.17 -9.49
N PHE A 190 0.95 18.18 -10.33
CA PHE A 190 0.95 16.76 -9.95
C PHE A 190 2.13 16.05 -10.62
N LYS A 191 2.91 15.33 -9.84
CA LYS A 191 4.06 14.56 -10.32
C LYS A 191 4.00 13.14 -9.78
N LYS A 192 4.19 12.16 -10.65
CA LYS A 192 4.52 10.80 -10.25
C LYS A 192 6.05 10.75 -10.13
N VAL A 193 6.54 10.36 -8.96
CA VAL A 193 7.99 10.20 -8.70
C VAL A 193 8.30 8.74 -9.00
N GLU A 194 9.14 8.50 -10.00
CA GLU A 194 9.73 7.20 -10.27
C GLU A 194 10.90 7.05 -9.30
N ASP A 195 10.90 6.00 -8.47
CA ASP A 195 12.03 5.72 -7.58
C ASP A 195 13.18 5.15 -8.43
N ASP A 196 14.31 5.86 -8.46
CA ASP A 196 15.58 5.44 -9.10
C ASP A 196 16.28 4.29 -8.31
N GLU A 197 15.52 3.37 -7.69
CA GLU A 197 16.08 2.31 -6.84
C GLU A 197 16.56 1.05 -7.60
N GLU A 198 16.41 0.98 -8.93
CA GLU A 198 16.89 -0.18 -9.69
C GLU A 198 18.43 -0.24 -9.84
N GLU A 199 19.19 0.86 -9.59
CA GLU A 199 20.65 0.86 -9.75
C GLU A 199 21.45 0.31 -8.55
N LYS A 200 20.83 0.05 -7.39
CA LYS A 200 21.58 -0.43 -6.21
C LYS A 200 21.68 -1.95 -6.10
N GLU A 201 20.73 -2.69 -6.65
CA GLU A 201 20.79 -4.16 -6.58
C GLU A 201 21.77 -4.77 -7.59
N GLU A 202 22.02 -4.13 -8.75
CA GLU A 202 23.00 -4.63 -9.72
C GLU A 202 24.45 -4.43 -9.26
N ASN A 203 24.76 -3.36 -8.53
CA ASN A 203 26.11 -3.12 -8.02
C ASN A 203 26.48 -4.07 -6.85
N ASP A 204 25.53 -4.48 -6.02
CA ASP A 204 25.79 -5.41 -4.91
C ASP A 204 25.96 -6.87 -5.41
N GLU A 205 25.46 -7.23 -6.61
CA GLU A 205 25.71 -8.53 -7.23
C GLU A 205 27.06 -8.58 -8.00
N GLU A 206 27.53 -7.48 -8.56
CA GLU A 206 28.87 -7.41 -9.19
C GLU A 206 29.98 -7.46 -8.17
N ASP A 207 29.87 -6.74 -7.04
CA ASP A 207 30.87 -6.77 -5.95
C ASP A 207 30.98 -8.15 -5.31
N LYS A 208 29.87 -8.90 -5.18
CA LYS A 208 29.91 -10.29 -4.67
C LYS A 208 30.54 -11.28 -5.64
N LYS A 209 30.43 -11.07 -6.96
CA LYS A 209 31.08 -11.90 -7.98
C LYS A 209 32.58 -11.65 -8.10
N GLU A 210 33.06 -10.44 -7.80
CA GLU A 210 34.48 -10.13 -7.74
C GLU A 210 35.17 -10.69 -6.49
N GLU A 211 34.49 -10.72 -5.34
CA GLU A 211 35.02 -11.36 -4.12
C GLU A 211 35.07 -12.90 -4.20
N GLU A 212 34.12 -13.57 -4.86
CA GLU A 212 34.19 -15.03 -5.08
C GLU A 212 35.28 -15.44 -6.08
N ASN A 213 35.60 -14.61 -7.08
CA ASN A 213 36.67 -14.91 -8.03
C ASN A 213 38.07 -14.71 -7.47
N ASN A 214 38.25 -13.83 -6.49
CA ASN A 214 39.55 -13.63 -5.85
C ASN A 214 39.89 -14.73 -4.81
N ASN A 215 38.91 -15.38 -4.22
CA ASN A 215 39.14 -16.47 -3.26
C ASN A 215 39.46 -17.82 -3.91
N ASN A 216 39.23 -18.01 -5.20
CA ASN A 216 39.54 -19.25 -5.91
C ASN A 216 40.96 -19.32 -6.51
N ASN A 217 41.74 -18.22 -6.45
CA ASN A 217 43.09 -18.19 -7.03
C ASN A 217 44.23 -18.48 -6.04
N ASP A 218 43.94 -18.55 -4.72
CA ASP A 218 45.01 -18.76 -3.71
C ASP A 218 45.14 -20.21 -3.22
N ASN A 219 44.38 -21.17 -3.77
CA ASN A 219 44.41 -22.57 -3.31
C ASN A 219 45.09 -23.59 -4.25
N ASN A 220 45.92 -23.15 -5.20
CA ASN A 220 46.62 -24.04 -6.12
C ASN A 220 48.14 -23.95 -6.06
N ASN A 221 48.72 -24.00 -4.86
CA ASN A 221 50.16 -24.26 -4.78
C ASN A 221 50.55 -24.88 -3.42
N THR A 222 50.48 -26.20 -3.31
CA THR A 222 51.44 -27.02 -2.52
C THR A 222 51.11 -28.50 -2.70
N ILE A 223 51.74 -29.16 -3.64
CA ILE A 223 51.91 -30.60 -3.68
C ILE A 223 53.37 -30.85 -3.55
N THR A 224 53.82 -31.62 -2.52
CA THR A 224 54.84 -32.67 -2.70
C THR A 224 55.06 -33.52 -1.44
N LYS A 225 54.84 -34.85 -1.60
CA LYS A 225 55.66 -36.01 -1.10
C LYS A 225 55.58 -36.30 0.42
N LYS A 226 55.33 -37.49 0.90
CA LYS A 226 55.84 -38.86 0.63
C LYS A 226 55.05 -39.91 1.42
N GLU A 227 54.83 -41.04 0.81
CA GLU A 227 55.24 -42.44 1.09
C GLU A 227 54.71 -43.12 2.37
N GLU A 228 54.05 -44.25 2.08
CA GLU A 228 54.19 -45.62 2.55
C GLU A 228 53.79 -45.96 4.02
N ASP A 229 52.79 -46.78 4.22
CA ASP A 229 52.86 -48.23 4.51
C ASP A 229 51.48 -48.83 4.87
N ASN A 230 51.14 -49.91 4.24
CA ASN A 230 50.12 -50.92 4.55
C ASN A 230 50.81 -51.99 5.47
N PRO A 231 50.18 -52.89 6.21
CA PRO A 231 48.95 -53.62 5.92
C PRO A 231 48.13 -54.20 7.12
N THR A 232 46.96 -54.79 6.74
CA THR A 232 46.26 -55.97 7.38
C THR A 232 45.62 -55.79 8.75
N THR A 233 44.38 -56.11 8.96
CA THR A 233 43.67 -57.40 8.96
C THR A 233 42.20 -57.19 9.38
N ASN A 234 41.30 -57.84 8.70
CA ASN A 234 39.97 -58.27 9.17
C ASN A 234 40.13 -59.39 10.19
N PRO A 235 39.18 -59.93 10.96
CA PRO A 235 37.73 -59.99 10.67
C PRO A 235 36.76 -59.99 11.91
N GLU A 236 35.45 -60.07 11.58
CA GLU A 236 34.40 -60.89 12.24
C GLU A 236 33.75 -60.38 13.55
N GLY A 237 32.42 -60.52 13.55
CA GLY A 237 31.61 -61.06 14.62
C GLY A 237 30.38 -60.23 14.98
N GLU A 238 29.27 -60.52 14.31
CA GLU A 238 28.00 -61.13 14.80
C GLU A 238 27.33 -60.52 16.04
N SER A 239 26.04 -60.23 15.75
CA SER A 239 24.83 -60.53 16.54
C SER A 239 24.61 -59.89 17.92
N ALA A 240 23.58 -59.18 18.04
CA ALA A 240 22.30 -59.47 18.67
C ALA A 240 21.32 -58.32 18.40
#